data_4cfcfb83c3fbd0d135adc30bc5c90a98
#
_entry.id   4cfcfb83c3fbd0d135adc30bc5c90a98
#
_cell.length_a   1.000
_cell.length_b   1.000
_cell.length_c   1.000
_cell.angle_alpha   90.00
_cell.angle_beta   90.00
_cell.angle_gamma   90.00
#
_symmetry.space_group_name_H-M   'P 1'
#
loop_
_entity.id
_entity.type
_entity.pdbx_description
1 polymer ?
#
loop_
_entity_poly.entity_id
_entity_poly.type
_entity_poly.pdbx_seq_one_letter_code
_entity_poly.pdbx_strand_id
1 'polypeptide(L)'
;GSGVSMNDLGDRIAIGSRLNDGNGSNSGHVRIFELDNTSWNQLGFDVDGESANNQLGYSVAMNGVGDRIAAGAWNNVGGAANSGHVRVYETPVICPLPMAIILQQDEDPTFSYGSSSYCSVEADPTPVITGILGGAFSSTSGLVLNSSTGVIDLDASTPGLYAVTYTTPGTTVGGCVGF
;
A
#
# COMPACT_ATOMS: atom_id res chain seq x y z
N GLY A 1 13.65 9.47 -30.10
CA GLY A 1 14.37 9.03 -28.92
C GLY A 1 15.72 8.43 -29.25
N SER A 2 16.69 8.58 -28.36
CA SER A 2 18.04 8.00 -28.54
C SER A 2 18.22 6.74 -27.69
N GLY A 3 17.60 6.70 -26.54
CA GLY A 3 17.59 5.56 -25.63
C GLY A 3 16.16 5.26 -25.17
N VAL A 4 15.89 4.00 -24.91
CA VAL A 4 14.61 3.55 -24.36
C VAL A 4 14.85 2.38 -23.43
N SER A 5 14.14 2.34 -22.31
CA SER A 5 14.16 1.22 -21.39
C SER A 5 12.79 1.04 -20.75
N MET A 6 12.39 -0.19 -20.53
CA MET A 6 11.09 -0.56 -19.96
C MET A 6 11.33 -1.43 -18.72
N ASN A 7 10.45 -1.37 -17.73
CA ASN A 7 10.50 -2.22 -16.55
C ASN A 7 10.02 -3.65 -16.85
N ASP A 8 10.16 -4.57 -15.89
CA ASP A 8 9.85 -5.99 -16.05
C ASP A 8 8.34 -6.26 -16.26
N LEU A 9 7.47 -5.41 -15.71
CA LEU A 9 6.02 -5.52 -15.89
C LEU A 9 5.53 -4.97 -17.23
N GLY A 10 6.35 -4.17 -17.93
CA GLY A 10 5.98 -3.56 -19.19
C GLY A 10 5.00 -2.40 -19.07
N ASP A 11 4.80 -1.87 -17.87
CA ASP A 11 3.87 -0.78 -17.56
C ASP A 11 4.58 0.57 -17.36
N ARG A 12 5.92 0.61 -17.34
CA ARG A 12 6.71 1.85 -17.30
C ARG A 12 7.80 1.86 -18.35
N ILE A 13 7.97 3.02 -18.98
CA ILE A 13 8.98 3.23 -20.00
C ILE A 13 9.68 4.56 -19.81
N ALA A 14 11.01 4.57 -19.93
CA ALA A 14 11.83 5.78 -19.98
C ALA A 14 12.35 5.99 -21.40
N ILE A 15 12.22 7.21 -21.92
CA ILE A 15 12.59 7.58 -23.28
C ILE A 15 13.54 8.76 -23.23
N GLY A 16 14.77 8.57 -23.73
CA GLY A 16 15.78 9.61 -23.87
C GLY A 16 15.72 10.31 -25.22
N SER A 17 15.85 11.63 -25.21
CA SER A 17 15.91 12.48 -26.40
C SER A 17 17.09 13.43 -26.31
N ARG A 18 18.27 12.94 -26.64
CA ARG A 18 19.59 13.63 -26.47
C ARG A 18 19.74 14.99 -27.17
N LEU A 19 18.92 15.26 -28.17
CA LEU A 19 18.96 16.51 -28.95
C LEU A 19 17.79 17.45 -28.61
N ASN A 20 17.08 17.19 -27.51
CA ASN A 20 16.04 18.11 -27.05
C ASN A 20 16.68 19.41 -26.52
N ASP A 21 15.99 20.54 -26.72
CA ASP A 21 16.47 21.87 -26.40
C ASP A 21 15.82 22.47 -25.14
N GLY A 22 15.19 21.64 -24.28
CA GLY A 22 14.41 22.10 -23.11
C GLY A 22 15.19 22.98 -22.13
N ASN A 23 16.48 22.72 -21.94
CA ASN A 23 17.40 23.51 -21.10
C ASN A 23 18.64 24.01 -21.89
N GLY A 24 18.43 24.39 -23.12
CA GLY A 24 19.46 24.84 -24.05
C GLY A 24 19.70 23.89 -25.21
N SER A 25 20.37 24.38 -26.28
CA SER A 25 20.56 23.62 -27.48
C SER A 25 21.23 22.29 -27.22
N ASN A 26 20.58 21.19 -27.63
CA ASN A 26 21.03 19.81 -27.44
C ASN A 26 21.35 19.48 -25.97
N SER A 27 20.65 20.10 -25.00
CA SER A 27 20.78 19.71 -23.58
C SER A 27 20.37 18.25 -23.36
N GLY A 28 19.41 17.80 -24.14
CA GLY A 28 18.78 16.50 -24.02
C GLY A 28 17.80 16.39 -22.85
N HIS A 29 16.94 15.40 -22.88
CA HIS A 29 16.07 15.07 -21.75
C HIS A 29 15.73 13.57 -21.70
N VAL A 30 15.16 13.16 -20.56
CA VAL A 30 14.48 11.86 -20.39
C VAL A 30 13.06 12.11 -19.93
N ARG A 31 12.11 11.43 -20.55
CA ARG A 31 10.71 11.34 -20.12
C ARG A 31 10.38 9.94 -19.68
N ILE A 32 9.57 9.85 -18.64
CA ILE A 32 9.08 8.59 -18.12
C ILE A 32 7.58 8.56 -18.34
N PHE A 33 7.08 7.43 -18.79
CA PHE A 33 5.66 7.21 -18.98
C PHE A 33 5.22 5.96 -18.21
N GLU A 34 3.99 5.99 -17.74
CA GLU A 34 3.30 4.87 -17.10
C GLU A 34 2.04 4.52 -17.91
N LEU A 35 1.79 3.23 -18.05
CA LEU A 35 0.60 2.71 -18.71
C LEU A 35 -0.55 2.67 -17.70
N ASP A 36 -1.56 3.49 -17.91
CA ASP A 36 -2.81 3.45 -17.15
C ASP A 36 -3.90 2.81 -18.02
N ASN A 37 -4.21 1.55 -17.72
CA ASN A 37 -5.12 0.70 -18.49
C ASN A 37 -4.77 0.62 -19.98
N THR A 38 -5.04 1.65 -20.77
CA THR A 38 -4.85 1.67 -22.22
C THR A 38 -4.04 2.87 -22.72
N SER A 39 -3.67 3.78 -21.84
CA SER A 39 -3.02 5.04 -22.21
C SER A 39 -1.68 5.21 -21.52
N TRP A 40 -0.68 5.68 -22.28
CA TRP A 40 0.62 6.06 -21.74
C TRP A 40 0.56 7.51 -21.27
N ASN A 41 0.69 7.71 -19.97
CA ASN A 41 0.69 9.04 -19.33
C ASN A 41 2.09 9.37 -18.87
N GLN A 42 2.54 10.62 -19.05
CA GLN A 42 3.83 11.05 -18.56
C GLN A 42 3.85 11.04 -17.03
N LEU A 43 4.87 10.38 -16.47
CA LEU A 43 5.10 10.28 -15.04
C LEU A 43 6.11 11.34 -14.61
N GLY A 44 5.65 12.37 -13.88
CA GLY A 44 6.48 13.47 -13.41
C GLY A 44 6.83 14.48 -14.51
N PHE A 45 7.90 15.24 -14.27
CA PHE A 45 8.40 16.27 -15.19
C PHE A 45 9.50 15.71 -16.08
N ASP A 46 9.84 16.46 -17.13
CA ASP A 46 11.02 16.17 -17.96
C ASP A 46 12.27 16.22 -17.07
N VAL A 47 13.14 15.24 -17.24
CA VAL A 47 14.48 15.26 -16.65
C VAL A 47 15.41 15.86 -17.70
N ASP A 48 15.67 17.16 -17.58
CA ASP A 48 16.47 17.90 -18.55
C ASP A 48 17.98 17.80 -18.27
N GLY A 49 18.77 17.88 -19.33
CA GLY A 49 20.22 18.05 -19.24
C GLY A 49 20.57 19.39 -18.59
N GLU A 50 21.68 19.45 -17.85
CA GLU A 50 22.06 20.61 -17.01
C GLU A 50 22.43 21.84 -17.82
N SER A 51 22.90 21.67 -19.04
CA SER A 51 23.35 22.75 -19.91
C SER A 51 23.26 22.35 -21.38
N ALA A 52 23.37 23.34 -22.24
CA ALA A 52 23.49 23.12 -23.71
C ALA A 52 24.57 22.10 -24.01
N ASN A 53 24.32 21.26 -24.98
CA ASN A 53 25.19 20.18 -25.50
C ASN A 53 25.51 19.05 -24.53
N ASN A 54 24.87 18.96 -23.34
CA ASN A 54 25.07 17.83 -22.43
C ASN A 54 24.57 16.50 -22.99
N GLN A 55 23.55 16.54 -23.84
CA GLN A 55 22.96 15.39 -24.51
C GLN A 55 22.45 14.32 -23.54
N LEU A 56 21.78 14.72 -22.47
CA LEU A 56 21.14 13.79 -21.54
C LEU A 56 20.12 12.90 -22.27
N GLY A 57 20.03 11.64 -21.87
CA GLY A 57 19.18 10.66 -22.55
C GLY A 57 19.84 10.01 -23.77
N TYR A 58 21.16 10.19 -23.93
CA TYR A 58 21.93 9.41 -24.90
C TYR A 58 21.79 7.90 -24.65
N SER A 59 21.88 7.50 -23.40
CA SER A 59 21.55 6.16 -22.90
C SER A 59 20.59 6.26 -21.74
N VAL A 60 19.70 5.28 -21.61
CA VAL A 60 18.73 5.18 -20.53
C VAL A 60 18.63 3.72 -20.11
N ALA A 61 18.56 3.48 -18.82
CA ALA A 61 18.24 2.18 -18.23
C ALA A 61 17.22 2.36 -17.11
N MET A 62 16.28 1.45 -16.97
CA MET A 62 15.28 1.40 -15.91
C MET A 62 15.44 0.09 -15.14
N ASN A 63 15.25 0.11 -13.83
CA ASN A 63 15.27 -1.12 -13.04
C ASN A 63 13.95 -1.90 -13.21
N GLY A 64 13.96 -3.18 -12.80
CA GLY A 64 12.83 -4.09 -13.00
C GLY A 64 11.51 -3.64 -12.40
N VAL A 65 11.52 -2.93 -11.26
CA VAL A 65 10.30 -2.39 -10.63
C VAL A 65 9.87 -1.03 -11.21
N GLY A 66 10.72 -0.38 -12.00
CA GLY A 66 10.41 0.90 -12.65
C GLY A 66 10.43 2.12 -11.72
N ASP A 67 11.05 2.04 -10.54
CA ASP A 67 11.15 3.14 -9.58
C ASP A 67 12.45 3.95 -9.71
N ARG A 68 13.41 3.50 -10.53
CA ARG A 68 14.68 4.17 -10.79
C ARG A 68 15.08 4.10 -12.25
N ILE A 69 15.64 5.20 -12.73
CA ILE A 69 16.28 5.28 -14.03
C ILE A 69 17.72 5.75 -13.90
N ALA A 70 18.61 5.21 -14.73
CA ALA A 70 19.94 5.74 -14.97
C ALA A 70 19.94 6.40 -16.33
N ALA A 71 20.38 7.66 -16.42
CA ALA A 71 20.44 8.43 -17.65
C ALA A 71 21.87 8.94 -17.90
N GLY A 72 22.36 8.70 -19.09
CA GLY A 72 23.69 9.13 -19.54
C GLY A 72 23.64 10.43 -20.33
N ALA A 73 24.55 11.32 -20.01
CA ALA A 73 24.85 12.57 -20.73
C ALA A 73 26.31 12.51 -21.21
N TRP A 74 26.54 11.99 -22.41
CA TRP A 74 27.88 11.62 -22.86
C TRP A 74 28.82 12.82 -23.07
N ASN A 75 28.25 13.99 -23.29
CA ASN A 75 29.01 15.21 -23.59
C ASN A 75 28.93 16.24 -22.44
N ASN A 76 28.53 15.81 -21.23
CA ASN A 76 28.55 16.67 -20.07
C ASN A 76 29.98 17.06 -19.68
N VAL A 77 30.17 18.32 -19.27
CA VAL A 77 31.50 18.92 -18.98
C VAL A 77 31.74 19.09 -17.46
N GLY A 78 31.05 18.36 -16.61
CA GLY A 78 31.12 18.54 -15.15
C GLY A 78 32.50 18.32 -14.50
N GLY A 79 33.39 17.58 -15.12
CA GLY A 79 34.76 17.34 -14.63
C GLY A 79 35.86 17.79 -15.58
N ALA A 80 35.64 17.61 -16.87
CA ALA A 80 36.52 18.02 -17.98
C ALA A 80 35.71 18.07 -19.26
N ALA A 81 36.26 18.65 -20.32
CA ALA A 81 35.60 18.69 -21.61
C ALA A 81 35.25 17.26 -22.07
N ASN A 82 34.00 17.03 -22.40
CA ASN A 82 33.45 15.75 -22.87
C ASN A 82 33.68 14.57 -21.90
N SER A 83 33.74 14.82 -20.60
CA SER A 83 33.92 13.76 -19.59
C SER A 83 32.72 12.85 -19.51
N GLY A 84 31.53 13.34 -19.85
CA GLY A 84 30.26 12.64 -19.69
C GLY A 84 29.91 12.40 -18.24
N HIS A 85 28.66 12.06 -17.98
CA HIS A 85 28.24 11.51 -16.71
C HIS A 85 27.03 10.59 -16.85
N VAL A 86 26.77 9.80 -15.81
CA VAL A 86 25.53 9.07 -15.62
C VAL A 86 24.91 9.52 -14.30
N ARG A 87 23.62 9.80 -14.29
CA ARG A 87 22.86 10.07 -13.06
C ARG A 87 21.75 9.09 -12.90
N VAL A 88 21.47 8.77 -11.65
CA VAL A 88 20.32 7.95 -11.25
C VAL A 88 19.25 8.85 -10.67
N TYR A 89 18.04 8.69 -11.16
CA TYR A 89 16.86 9.42 -10.72
C TYR A 89 15.85 8.43 -10.17
N GLU A 90 15.17 8.82 -9.10
CA GLU A 90 13.98 8.11 -8.63
C GLU A 90 12.77 8.60 -9.44
N THR A 91 11.99 7.66 -9.94
CA THR A 91 10.72 8.02 -10.60
C THR A 91 9.69 8.28 -9.52
N PRO A 92 8.78 9.25 -9.71
CA PRO A 92 7.67 9.39 -8.78
C PRO A 92 6.95 8.05 -8.64
N VAL A 93 6.88 7.53 -7.43
CA VAL A 93 6.02 6.39 -7.16
C VAL A 93 4.61 6.96 -7.06
N ILE A 94 3.88 6.96 -8.18
CA ILE A 94 2.43 7.06 -8.06
C ILE A 94 2.02 5.70 -7.53
N CYS A 95 1.65 5.63 -6.25
CA CYS A 95 0.88 4.50 -5.77
C CYS A 95 -0.42 4.48 -6.57
N PRO A 96 -0.62 3.54 -7.51
CA PRO A 96 -1.86 3.48 -8.29
C PRO A 96 -3.04 2.99 -7.46
N LEU A 97 -2.79 2.66 -6.22
CA LEU A 97 -3.82 2.39 -5.24
C LEU A 97 -3.77 3.50 -4.20
N PRO A 98 -4.90 4.08 -3.79
CA PRO A 98 -4.95 4.67 -2.49
C PRO A 98 -4.36 3.59 -1.59
N MET A 99 -3.23 3.88 -0.96
CA MET A 99 -2.78 3.12 0.17
C MET A 99 -3.96 3.22 1.14
N ALA A 100 -4.85 2.22 1.10
CA ALA A 100 -5.70 1.97 2.22
C ALA A 100 -4.68 1.71 3.32
N ILE A 101 -4.40 2.72 4.13
CA ILE A 101 -3.87 2.51 5.46
C ILE A 101 -5.03 1.72 6.08
N ILE A 102 -4.94 0.40 5.95
CA ILE A 102 -5.65 -0.48 6.86
C ILE A 102 -4.94 -0.16 8.16
N LEU A 103 -5.46 0.80 8.90
CA LEU A 103 -5.33 0.76 10.32
C LEU A 103 -5.96 -0.59 10.66
N GLN A 104 -5.14 -1.64 10.77
CA GLN A 104 -5.48 -2.74 11.64
C GLN A 104 -5.64 -2.04 12.98
N GLN A 105 -6.88 -1.65 13.26
CA GLN A 105 -7.31 -1.48 14.62
C GLN A 105 -6.89 -2.80 15.23
N ASP A 106 -5.95 -2.74 16.16
CA ASP A 106 -5.58 -3.85 17.01
C ASP A 106 -6.92 -4.39 17.49
N GLU A 107 -7.32 -5.58 16.99
CA GLU A 107 -8.62 -6.15 17.32
C GLU A 107 -8.53 -6.47 18.80
N ASP A 108 -9.00 -5.55 19.63
CA ASP A 108 -9.09 -5.75 21.06
C ASP A 108 -10.42 -6.46 21.36
N PRO A 109 -10.42 -7.80 21.48
CA PRO A 109 -11.59 -8.58 21.81
C PRO A 109 -11.86 -8.60 23.33
N THR A 110 -11.28 -7.66 24.08
CA THR A 110 -11.31 -7.70 25.54
C THR A 110 -12.71 -7.54 26.09
N PHE A 111 -13.14 -8.54 26.82
CA PHE A 111 -14.37 -8.54 27.58
C PHE A 111 -14.17 -9.29 28.89
N SER A 112 -15.06 -9.08 29.86
CA SER A 112 -15.04 -9.79 31.12
C SER A 112 -16.46 -9.98 31.69
N TYR A 113 -16.67 -11.06 32.40
CA TYR A 113 -17.81 -11.22 33.28
C TYR A 113 -17.42 -10.83 34.70
N GLY A 114 -18.41 -10.46 35.54
CA GLY A 114 -18.16 -10.01 36.90
C GLY A 114 -17.56 -11.08 37.82
N SER A 115 -17.70 -12.37 37.47
CA SER A 115 -17.13 -13.53 38.18
C SER A 115 -16.63 -14.57 37.18
N SER A 116 -15.77 -15.48 37.64
CA SER A 116 -15.36 -16.70 36.91
C SER A 116 -16.24 -17.93 37.22
N SER A 117 -17.18 -17.82 38.14
CA SER A 117 -18.12 -18.90 38.52
C SER A 117 -19.47 -18.33 38.91
N TYR A 118 -20.53 -19.02 38.53
CA TYR A 118 -21.92 -18.67 38.76
C TYR A 118 -22.71 -19.91 39.16
N CYS A 119 -23.74 -19.74 40.03
CA CYS A 119 -24.70 -20.78 40.32
C CYS A 119 -25.96 -20.59 39.46
N SER A 120 -26.64 -21.69 39.12
CA SER A 120 -27.83 -21.66 38.26
C SER A 120 -29.03 -20.86 38.84
N VAL A 121 -28.98 -20.49 40.10
CA VAL A 121 -30.00 -19.70 40.76
C VAL A 121 -29.68 -18.21 40.86
N GLU A 122 -28.53 -17.81 40.31
CA GLU A 122 -28.11 -16.40 40.24
C GLU A 122 -28.75 -15.69 39.06
N ALA A 123 -28.66 -14.36 39.03
CA ALA A 123 -29.08 -13.60 37.88
C ALA A 123 -28.11 -13.83 36.69
N ASP A 124 -28.65 -13.88 35.50
CA ASP A 124 -27.91 -14.08 34.25
C ASP A 124 -26.80 -13.05 34.09
N PRO A 125 -25.52 -13.47 33.97
CA PRO A 125 -24.43 -12.55 33.89
C PRO A 125 -24.34 -11.93 32.50
N THR A 126 -24.10 -10.62 32.50
CA THR A 126 -23.86 -9.83 31.29
C THR A 126 -22.37 -9.45 31.19
N PRO A 127 -21.74 -9.63 30.05
CA PRO A 127 -20.33 -9.25 29.89
C PRO A 127 -20.17 -7.73 29.81
N VAL A 128 -19.03 -7.25 30.30
CA VAL A 128 -18.54 -5.89 30.06
C VAL A 128 -17.50 -5.98 28.94
N ILE A 129 -17.78 -5.35 27.79
CA ILE A 129 -16.85 -5.27 26.68
C ILE A 129 -16.05 -3.98 26.83
N THR A 130 -14.72 -4.08 26.98
CA THR A 130 -13.81 -2.94 27.07
C THR A 130 -13.10 -2.71 25.74
N GLY A 131 -13.16 -3.69 24.83
CA GLY A 131 -12.63 -3.63 23.48
C GLY A 131 -13.64 -3.14 22.44
N ILE A 132 -13.51 -3.63 21.20
CA ILE A 132 -14.36 -3.24 20.07
C ILE A 132 -15.77 -3.80 20.24
N LEU A 133 -16.78 -2.92 20.13
CA LEU A 133 -18.20 -3.27 20.24
C LEU A 133 -18.76 -3.88 18.93
N GLY A 134 -19.87 -4.61 19.06
CA GLY A 134 -20.63 -5.11 17.89
C GLY A 134 -20.20 -6.46 17.36
N GLY A 135 -19.29 -7.15 18.06
CA GLY A 135 -18.89 -8.52 17.73
C GLY A 135 -19.93 -9.57 18.14
N ALA A 136 -19.55 -10.83 17.99
CA ALA A 136 -20.38 -11.98 18.29
C ALA A 136 -19.74 -12.86 19.36
N PHE A 137 -20.58 -13.37 20.27
CA PHE A 137 -20.18 -14.32 21.30
C PHE A 137 -20.46 -15.76 20.87
N SER A 138 -19.60 -16.67 21.26
CA SER A 138 -19.77 -18.11 21.12
C SER A 138 -19.21 -18.85 22.33
N SER A 139 -19.64 -20.07 22.54
CA SER A 139 -19.15 -20.91 23.63
C SER A 139 -19.04 -22.37 23.24
N THR A 140 -18.36 -23.14 24.09
CA THR A 140 -18.41 -24.60 24.01
C THR A 140 -19.80 -25.13 24.29
N SER A 141 -20.14 -26.32 23.76
CA SER A 141 -21.45 -26.93 23.88
C SER A 141 -21.85 -27.14 25.33
N GLY A 142 -23.11 -26.84 25.69
CA GLY A 142 -23.66 -26.99 27.03
C GLY A 142 -23.91 -25.66 27.76
N LEU A 143 -23.27 -24.57 27.34
CA LEU A 143 -23.58 -23.22 27.80
C LEU A 143 -24.57 -22.55 26.86
N VAL A 144 -25.66 -22.05 27.38
CA VAL A 144 -26.62 -21.25 26.61
C VAL A 144 -26.27 -19.77 26.77
N LEU A 145 -25.93 -19.11 25.66
CA LEU A 145 -25.63 -17.70 25.67
C LEU A 145 -26.24 -17.01 24.46
N ASN A 146 -26.55 -15.74 24.62
CA ASN A 146 -26.97 -14.89 23.50
C ASN A 146 -25.76 -14.44 22.68
N SER A 147 -25.71 -14.83 21.41
CA SER A 147 -24.57 -14.57 20.54
C SER A 147 -24.33 -13.10 20.25
N SER A 148 -25.31 -12.23 20.37
CA SER A 148 -25.19 -10.78 20.11
C SER A 148 -24.85 -9.97 21.35
N THR A 149 -25.36 -10.38 22.52
CA THR A 149 -25.20 -9.63 23.77
C THR A 149 -24.21 -10.26 24.76
N GLY A 150 -23.91 -11.57 24.59
CA GLY A 150 -23.07 -12.33 25.50
C GLY A 150 -23.73 -12.68 26.80
N VAL A 151 -25.02 -12.38 27.02
CA VAL A 151 -25.75 -12.76 28.23
C VAL A 151 -25.83 -14.28 28.32
N ILE A 152 -25.44 -14.84 29.44
CA ILE A 152 -25.50 -16.28 29.70
C ILE A 152 -26.82 -16.59 30.42
N ASP A 153 -27.58 -17.55 29.88
CA ASP A 153 -28.77 -18.11 30.55
C ASP A 153 -28.31 -19.25 31.47
N LEU A 154 -28.27 -18.97 32.77
CA LEU A 154 -27.75 -19.92 33.75
C LEU A 154 -28.73 -21.08 33.98
N ASP A 155 -30.04 -20.82 33.93
CA ASP A 155 -31.08 -21.83 34.17
C ASP A 155 -31.16 -22.84 33.03
N ALA A 156 -30.89 -22.38 31.81
CA ALA A 156 -30.90 -23.24 30.60
C ALA A 156 -29.56 -23.93 30.36
N SER A 157 -28.48 -23.53 31.02
CA SER A 157 -27.13 -24.08 30.86
C SER A 157 -26.94 -25.35 31.72
N THR A 158 -26.13 -26.28 31.21
CA THR A 158 -25.71 -27.46 31.99
C THR A 158 -24.52 -27.08 32.88
N PRO A 159 -24.47 -27.52 34.16
CA PRO A 159 -23.28 -27.27 34.97
C PRO A 159 -22.00 -27.81 34.34
N GLY A 160 -20.95 -26.97 34.24
CA GLY A 160 -19.69 -27.38 33.59
C GLY A 160 -18.66 -26.24 33.53
N LEU A 161 -17.54 -26.56 32.93
CA LEU A 161 -16.51 -25.57 32.61
C LEU A 161 -16.60 -25.18 31.11
N TYR A 162 -16.71 -23.91 30.83
CA TYR A 162 -16.96 -23.39 29.50
C TYR A 162 -15.92 -22.35 29.08
N ALA A 163 -15.57 -22.36 27.80
CA ALA A 163 -14.85 -21.27 27.20
C ALA A 163 -15.83 -20.38 26.43
N VAL A 164 -15.84 -19.08 26.75
CA VAL A 164 -16.59 -18.09 26.00
C VAL A 164 -15.61 -17.32 25.13
N THR A 165 -15.93 -17.18 23.86
CA THR A 165 -15.13 -16.45 22.86
C THR A 165 -15.94 -15.28 22.34
N TYR A 166 -15.31 -14.10 22.28
CA TYR A 166 -15.84 -12.92 21.59
C TYR A 166 -15.07 -12.68 20.33
N THR A 167 -15.75 -12.60 19.20
CA THR A 167 -15.18 -12.30 17.90
C THR A 167 -15.61 -10.90 17.50
N THR A 168 -14.66 -10.00 17.33
CA THR A 168 -14.91 -8.63 16.87
C THR A 168 -15.53 -8.61 15.48
N PRO A 169 -16.36 -7.60 15.14
CA PRO A 169 -16.88 -7.49 13.79
C PRO A 169 -15.71 -7.27 12.84
N GLY A 170 -15.46 -8.23 11.93
CA GLY A 170 -14.46 -8.04 10.87
C GLY A 170 -14.78 -6.75 10.12
N THR A 171 -13.79 -5.87 9.97
CA THR A 171 -13.91 -4.76 9.05
C THR A 171 -14.06 -5.34 7.66
N THR A 172 -15.29 -5.36 7.15
CA THR A 172 -15.49 -5.52 5.70
C THR A 172 -14.81 -4.34 5.04
N VAL A 173 -13.60 -4.58 4.50
CA VAL A 173 -12.97 -3.64 3.58
C VAL A 173 -13.97 -3.49 2.45
N GLY A 174 -14.65 -2.35 2.43
CA GLY A 174 -15.57 -2.02 1.35
C GLY A 174 -14.81 -2.14 0.04
N GLY A 175 -15.29 -3.02 -0.84
CA GLY A 175 -14.70 -3.18 -2.15
C GLY A 175 -14.65 -1.81 -2.83
N CYS A 176 -13.47 -1.42 -3.33
CA CYS A 176 -13.35 -0.27 -4.20
C CYS A 176 -14.24 -0.52 -5.42
N VAL A 177 -15.35 0.19 -5.52
CA VAL A 177 -16.07 0.32 -6.77
C VAL A 177 -15.25 1.27 -7.63
N GLY A 178 -14.59 0.71 -8.65
CA GLY A 178 -13.89 1.51 -9.64
C GLY A 178 -14.90 2.40 -10.37
N PHE A 179 -14.56 3.66 -10.51
CA PHE A 179 -15.18 4.61 -11.43
C PHE A 179 -14.36 4.64 -12.71
#